data_c55651ce56dd6f077c9a9b5cebb7fb2e
#
_entry.id   c55651ce56dd6f077c9a9b5cebb7fb2e
#
_cell.length_a   1.000
_cell.length_b   1.000
_cell.length_c   1.000
_cell.angle_alpha   90.00
_cell.angle_beta   90.00
_cell.angle_gamma   90.00
#
_symmetry.space_group_name_H-M   'P 1'
#
loop_
_entity.id
_entity.type
_entity.pdbx_description
1 polymer ?
#
loop_
_entity_poly.entity_id
_entity_poly.type
_entity_poly.pdbx_seq_one_letter_code
_entity_poly.pdbx_strand_id
1 'polypeptide(L)'
;TPKAATHWSTRKMGAVLGVSASTVMRHWQAHGLKPHVVRGFKVSRDPKFVEKLEDIVGLYMCPPEHALVLCCDEKSQVQALDRTQPGLPLKKGRAQTMTHDYKRHGTTTLFAALNVLDGQVIGQCHQRHTHAEWLKFLRKIDRETPKDKTLHLIADNYATHKHPAVQQWLAKRPRFNMHFTPTSASWLNMVERFFRD
;
A
#
# COMPACT_ATOMS: atom_id res chain seq x y z
N THR A 1 -15.26 -15.05 -20.76
CA THR A 1 -14.10 -14.41 -21.43
C THR A 1 -14.17 -14.66 -22.92
N PRO A 2 -13.78 -13.71 -23.79
CA PRO A 2 -13.75 -13.92 -25.22
C PRO A 2 -12.66 -14.91 -25.61
N LYS A 3 -12.86 -15.67 -26.71
CA LYS A 3 -11.82 -16.52 -27.27
C LYS A 3 -10.62 -15.67 -27.70
N ALA A 4 -9.40 -16.11 -27.36
CA ALA A 4 -8.12 -15.45 -27.71
C ALA A 4 -8.01 -13.95 -27.29
N ALA A 5 -8.62 -13.57 -26.17
CA ALA A 5 -8.44 -12.24 -25.56
C ALA A 5 -8.78 -12.23 -24.07
N THR A 6 -8.12 -11.36 -23.33
CA THR A 6 -8.34 -11.18 -21.89
C THR A 6 -9.61 -10.43 -21.56
N HIS A 7 -10.09 -9.58 -22.48
CA HIS A 7 -11.24 -8.69 -22.28
C HIS A 7 -12.15 -8.64 -23.50
N TRP A 8 -13.41 -8.34 -23.30
CA TRP A 8 -14.34 -8.01 -24.37
C TRP A 8 -14.05 -6.61 -24.92
N SER A 9 -13.89 -6.49 -26.23
CA SER A 9 -13.95 -5.21 -26.92
C SER A 9 -15.30 -5.07 -27.61
N THR A 10 -15.70 -3.84 -27.93
CA THR A 10 -16.94 -3.57 -28.66
C THR A 10 -16.98 -4.29 -30.00
N ARG A 11 -15.85 -4.37 -30.70
CA ARG A 11 -15.73 -5.10 -31.99
C ARG A 11 -15.93 -6.60 -31.80
N LYS A 12 -15.28 -7.23 -30.81
CA LYS A 12 -15.42 -8.66 -30.55
C LYS A 12 -16.84 -9.02 -30.10
N MET A 13 -17.42 -8.20 -29.22
CA MET A 13 -18.80 -8.40 -28.79
C MET A 13 -19.78 -8.23 -29.95
N GLY A 14 -19.61 -7.20 -30.78
CA GLY A 14 -20.40 -6.98 -31.97
C GLY A 14 -20.34 -8.15 -32.93
N ALA A 15 -19.17 -8.69 -33.20
CA ALA A 15 -18.99 -9.86 -34.07
C ALA A 15 -19.71 -11.11 -33.53
N VAL A 16 -19.70 -11.34 -32.21
CA VAL A 16 -20.38 -12.48 -31.57
C VAL A 16 -21.89 -12.32 -31.58
N LEU A 17 -22.39 -11.09 -31.38
CA LEU A 17 -23.83 -10.81 -31.29
C LEU A 17 -24.48 -10.45 -32.64
N GLY A 18 -23.70 -10.34 -33.71
CA GLY A 18 -24.21 -9.92 -35.01
C GLY A 18 -24.67 -8.45 -35.08
N VAL A 19 -24.10 -7.58 -34.24
CA VAL A 19 -24.46 -6.16 -34.17
C VAL A 19 -23.23 -5.27 -34.39
N SER A 20 -23.46 -3.99 -34.73
CA SER A 20 -22.33 -3.05 -34.91
C SER A 20 -21.59 -2.77 -33.59
N ALA A 21 -20.30 -2.50 -33.69
CA ALA A 21 -19.49 -2.09 -32.53
C ALA A 21 -20.02 -0.81 -31.86
N SER A 22 -20.63 0.09 -32.66
CA SER A 22 -21.27 1.32 -32.17
C SER A 22 -22.51 1.03 -31.32
N THR A 23 -23.30 0.03 -31.71
CA THR A 23 -24.45 -0.43 -30.93
C THR A 23 -24.01 -0.97 -29.58
N VAL A 24 -22.98 -1.82 -29.56
CA VAL A 24 -22.38 -2.33 -28.31
C VAL A 24 -21.87 -1.18 -27.45
N MET A 25 -21.15 -0.21 -28.03
CA MET A 25 -20.62 0.94 -27.32
C MET A 25 -21.75 1.75 -26.64
N ARG A 26 -22.83 2.06 -27.37
CA ARG A 26 -23.97 2.79 -26.79
C ARG A 26 -24.59 2.07 -25.61
N HIS A 27 -24.81 0.74 -25.74
CA HIS A 27 -25.34 -0.06 -24.63
C HIS A 27 -24.37 -0.08 -23.42
N TRP A 28 -23.08 -0.26 -23.65
CA TRP A 28 -22.13 -0.24 -22.56
C TRP A 28 -22.08 1.10 -21.83
N GLN A 29 -22.14 2.21 -22.58
CA GLN A 29 -22.20 3.56 -21.98
C GLN A 29 -23.52 3.78 -21.21
N ALA A 30 -24.66 3.41 -21.79
CA ALA A 30 -25.96 3.57 -21.14
C ALA A 30 -26.06 2.79 -19.80
N HIS A 31 -25.37 1.65 -19.69
CA HIS A 31 -25.39 0.80 -18.50
C HIS A 31 -24.10 0.89 -17.68
N GLY A 32 -23.20 1.83 -17.95
CA GLY A 32 -21.95 2.00 -17.22
C GLY A 32 -20.99 0.80 -17.29
N LEU A 33 -21.14 -0.09 -18.29
CA LEU A 33 -20.33 -1.30 -18.42
C LEU A 33 -18.93 -0.97 -18.94
N LYS A 34 -17.91 -1.45 -18.22
CA LYS A 34 -16.48 -1.28 -18.55
C LYS A 34 -15.75 -2.63 -18.56
N PRO A 35 -15.99 -3.51 -19.56
CA PRO A 35 -15.43 -4.87 -19.56
C PRO A 35 -13.91 -4.96 -19.62
N HIS A 36 -13.22 -3.86 -19.95
CA HIS A 36 -11.77 -3.72 -19.94
C HIS A 36 -11.21 -3.38 -18.55
N VAL A 37 -12.07 -2.98 -17.61
CA VAL A 37 -11.66 -2.64 -16.24
C VAL A 37 -11.97 -3.83 -15.35
N VAL A 38 -10.91 -4.58 -14.98
CA VAL A 38 -11.02 -5.66 -14.02
C VAL A 38 -10.59 -5.14 -12.66
N ARG A 39 -11.50 -5.15 -11.69
CA ARG A 39 -11.17 -4.92 -10.28
C ARG A 39 -10.97 -6.28 -9.62
N GLY A 40 -9.70 -6.59 -9.33
CA GLY A 40 -9.38 -7.77 -8.54
C GLY A 40 -9.68 -7.51 -7.06
N PHE A 41 -10.24 -8.49 -6.39
CA PHE A 41 -10.31 -8.54 -4.93
C PHE A 41 -9.95 -9.95 -4.45
N LYS A 42 -9.46 -10.04 -3.24
CA LYS A 42 -9.18 -11.31 -2.59
C LYS A 42 -9.92 -11.35 -1.28
N VAL A 43 -10.74 -12.37 -1.10
CA VAL A 43 -11.42 -12.61 0.18
C VAL A 43 -10.41 -13.16 1.17
N SER A 44 -10.34 -12.58 2.34
CA SER A 44 -9.51 -13.09 3.42
C SER A 44 -10.00 -14.47 3.89
N ARG A 45 -9.06 -15.36 4.12
CA ARG A 45 -9.32 -16.67 4.76
C ARG A 45 -8.75 -16.72 6.17
N ASP A 46 -8.46 -15.57 6.76
CA ASP A 46 -7.98 -15.49 8.14
C ASP A 46 -9.10 -15.90 9.10
N PRO A 47 -8.93 -16.95 9.91
CA PRO A 47 -9.97 -17.38 10.85
C PRO A 47 -10.28 -16.34 11.93
N LYS A 48 -9.34 -15.43 12.18
CA LYS A 48 -9.47 -14.32 13.13
C LYS A 48 -9.74 -12.98 12.41
N PHE A 49 -10.39 -13.02 11.24
CA PHE A 49 -10.60 -11.81 10.44
C PHE A 49 -11.38 -10.74 11.21
N VAL A 50 -12.52 -11.12 11.79
CA VAL A 50 -13.40 -10.16 12.49
C VAL A 50 -12.71 -9.60 13.73
N GLU A 51 -12.09 -10.45 14.55
CA GLU A 51 -11.34 -10.04 15.76
C GLU A 51 -10.27 -8.99 15.43
N LYS A 52 -9.46 -9.24 14.41
CA LYS A 52 -8.41 -8.31 13.97
C LYS A 52 -8.96 -7.05 13.31
N LEU A 53 -10.07 -7.15 12.58
CA LEU A 53 -10.76 -6.00 11.98
C LEU A 53 -11.27 -5.07 13.06
N GLU A 54 -11.96 -5.59 14.08
CA GLU A 54 -12.51 -4.82 15.19
C GLU A 54 -11.39 -4.16 16.00
N ASP A 55 -10.30 -4.88 16.29
CA ASP A 55 -9.12 -4.35 16.97
C ASP A 55 -8.53 -3.12 16.24
N ILE A 56 -8.25 -3.26 14.94
CA ILE A 56 -7.65 -2.19 14.15
C ILE A 56 -8.62 -1.01 13.94
N VAL A 57 -9.88 -1.29 13.62
CA VAL A 57 -10.89 -0.23 13.45
C VAL A 57 -11.15 0.48 14.77
N GLY A 58 -11.14 -0.24 15.88
CA GLY A 58 -11.23 0.33 17.23
C GLY A 58 -10.12 1.34 17.49
N LEU A 59 -8.87 1.02 17.14
CA LEU A 59 -7.73 1.94 17.26
C LEU A 59 -7.87 3.19 16.39
N TYR A 60 -8.50 3.08 15.22
CA TYR A 60 -8.73 4.23 14.35
C TYR A 60 -9.85 5.14 14.84
N MET A 61 -10.93 4.55 15.36
CA MET A 61 -12.11 5.30 15.80
C MET A 61 -11.96 5.89 17.21
N CYS A 62 -11.27 5.15 18.09
CA CYS A 62 -11.11 5.52 19.49
C CYS A 62 -9.66 5.22 19.95
N PRO A 63 -8.66 5.98 19.48
CA PRO A 63 -7.28 5.80 19.91
C PRO A 63 -7.14 6.08 21.41
N PRO A 64 -6.34 5.31 22.16
CA PRO A 64 -6.12 5.56 23.58
C PRO A 64 -5.47 6.93 23.81
N GLU A 65 -5.88 7.65 24.85
CA GLU A 65 -5.48 9.05 25.12
C GLU A 65 -3.96 9.27 25.23
N HIS A 66 -3.24 8.33 25.84
CA HIS A 66 -1.80 8.41 26.03
C HIS A 66 -1.00 7.49 25.08
N ALA A 67 -1.52 7.29 23.88
CA ALA A 67 -0.91 6.42 22.89
C ALA A 67 -0.66 7.13 21.55
N LEU A 68 0.23 6.55 20.75
CA LEU A 68 0.36 6.83 19.33
C LEU A 68 -0.06 5.58 18.54
N VAL A 69 -0.89 5.78 17.53
CA VAL A 69 -1.29 4.71 16.60
C VAL A 69 -0.50 4.90 15.31
N LEU A 70 0.39 3.98 15.01
CA LEU A 70 1.32 4.02 13.89
C LEU A 70 1.01 2.89 12.91
N CYS A 71 0.70 3.25 11.67
CA CYS A 71 0.57 2.30 10.57
C CYS A 71 1.94 2.08 9.94
N CYS A 72 2.45 0.85 10.02
CA CYS A 72 3.81 0.51 9.60
C CYS A 72 3.80 -0.47 8.43
N ASP A 73 4.65 -0.22 7.43
CA ASP A 73 4.84 -1.13 6.29
C ASP A 73 6.13 -0.80 5.50
N GLU A 74 6.47 -1.66 4.51
CA GLU A 74 7.62 -1.52 3.65
C GLU A 74 7.24 -1.31 2.18
N LYS A 75 7.58 -0.16 1.62
CA LYS A 75 7.59 0.07 0.18
C LYS A 75 8.89 -0.48 -0.41
N SER A 76 8.86 -1.70 -0.89
CA SER A 76 10.02 -2.33 -1.54
C SER A 76 10.22 -1.82 -2.98
N GLN A 77 11.45 -1.99 -3.51
CA GLN A 77 11.79 -1.69 -4.90
C GLN A 77 11.53 -0.24 -5.33
N VAL A 78 11.66 0.70 -4.41
CA VAL A 78 11.67 2.13 -4.77
C VAL A 78 12.89 2.39 -5.63
N GLN A 79 12.68 2.88 -6.86
CA GLN A 79 13.74 3.13 -7.84
C GLN A 79 14.10 4.61 -7.86
N ALA A 80 15.39 4.91 -7.73
CA ALA A 80 15.92 6.23 -8.05
C ALA A 80 16.14 6.28 -9.57
N LEU A 81 15.30 7.04 -10.26
CA LEU A 81 15.37 7.24 -11.71
C LEU A 81 15.94 8.64 -11.99
N ASP A 82 17.02 8.68 -12.77
CA ASP A 82 17.61 9.93 -13.26
C ASP A 82 17.28 10.08 -14.74
N ARG A 83 16.57 11.15 -15.09
CA ARG A 83 16.17 11.41 -16.47
C ARG A 83 17.40 11.85 -17.26
N THR A 84 17.61 11.25 -18.45
CA THR A 84 18.77 11.56 -19.31
C THR A 84 18.70 12.94 -19.94
N GLN A 85 17.49 13.55 -19.99
CA GLN A 85 17.26 14.86 -20.57
C GLN A 85 16.28 15.66 -19.72
N PRO A 86 16.41 16.99 -19.66
CA PRO A 86 15.45 17.84 -18.96
C PRO A 86 14.07 17.76 -19.63
N GLY A 87 13.03 17.80 -18.82
CA GLY A 87 11.65 17.85 -19.31
C GLY A 87 11.32 19.17 -20.00
N LEU A 88 10.37 19.13 -20.94
CA LEU A 88 9.82 20.34 -21.53
C LEU A 88 8.75 20.92 -20.61
N PRO A 89 8.80 22.23 -20.32
CA PRO A 89 7.88 22.86 -19.38
C PRO A 89 6.43 22.87 -19.89
N LEU A 90 5.51 22.96 -18.95
CA LEU A 90 4.10 23.18 -19.21
C LEU A 90 3.88 24.48 -20.00
N LYS A 91 3.07 24.44 -21.07
CA LYS A 91 2.65 25.62 -21.85
C LYS A 91 1.15 25.60 -22.04
N LYS A 92 0.54 26.77 -22.36
CA LYS A 92 -0.90 26.87 -22.63
C LYS A 92 -1.30 25.87 -23.74
N GLY A 93 -2.25 25.00 -23.44
CA GLY A 93 -2.72 23.96 -24.36
C GLY A 93 -1.79 22.77 -24.55
N ARG A 94 -0.70 22.67 -23.78
CA ARG A 94 0.28 21.59 -23.90
C ARG A 94 0.71 21.10 -22.53
N ALA A 95 0.51 19.80 -22.27
CA ALA A 95 1.00 19.17 -21.05
C ALA A 95 2.54 19.21 -20.96
N GLN A 96 3.07 19.17 -19.76
CA GLN A 96 4.48 18.91 -19.54
C GLN A 96 4.87 17.57 -20.15
N THR A 97 5.98 17.53 -20.89
CA THR A 97 6.52 16.30 -21.46
C THR A 97 7.86 15.97 -20.83
N MET A 98 8.07 14.70 -20.50
CA MET A 98 9.35 14.19 -20.01
C MET A 98 9.84 13.08 -20.92
N THR A 99 11.17 12.95 -21.05
CA THR A 99 11.75 11.80 -21.76
C THR A 99 11.38 10.50 -21.04
N HIS A 100 11.17 9.43 -21.79
CA HIS A 100 11.01 8.09 -21.26
C HIS A 100 12.36 7.44 -20.92
N ASP A 101 13.47 7.97 -21.42
CA ASP A 101 14.81 7.47 -21.12
C ASP A 101 15.26 7.88 -19.71
N TYR A 102 15.81 6.93 -18.98
CA TYR A 102 16.31 7.15 -17.62
C TYR A 102 17.45 6.18 -17.28
N LYS A 103 18.33 6.62 -16.39
CA LYS A 103 19.31 5.77 -15.72
C LYS A 103 18.74 5.26 -14.40
N ARG A 104 18.92 3.99 -14.10
CA ARG A 104 18.56 3.40 -12.82
C ARG A 104 19.74 3.42 -11.87
N HIS A 105 19.56 3.96 -10.67
CA HIS A 105 20.58 4.01 -9.63
C HIS A 105 20.33 2.96 -8.53
N GLY A 106 19.79 1.82 -8.91
CA GLY A 106 19.43 0.74 -8.01
C GLY A 106 18.04 0.88 -7.40
N THR A 107 17.76 0.03 -6.44
CA THR A 107 16.51 -0.01 -5.69
C THR A 107 16.77 0.12 -4.21
N THR A 108 15.84 0.72 -3.49
CA THR A 108 15.85 0.77 -2.02
C THR A 108 14.47 0.35 -1.49
N THR A 109 14.40 0.02 -0.21
CA THR A 109 13.16 -0.23 0.50
C THR A 109 12.94 0.91 1.49
N LEU A 110 11.79 1.56 1.41
CA LEU A 110 11.35 2.55 2.38
C LEU A 110 10.51 1.85 3.46
N PHE A 111 10.97 1.86 4.70
CA PHE A 111 10.15 1.57 5.86
C PHE A 111 9.46 2.85 6.29
N ALA A 112 8.16 2.81 6.50
CA ALA A 112 7.38 3.96 6.93
C ALA A 112 6.45 3.61 8.07
N ALA A 113 6.31 4.55 9.02
CA ALA A 113 5.33 4.50 10.10
C ALA A 113 4.53 5.81 10.06
N LEU A 114 3.28 5.71 9.63
CA LEU A 114 2.36 6.83 9.54
C LEU A 114 1.61 6.96 10.88
N ASN A 115 1.73 8.11 11.52
CA ASN A 115 0.90 8.45 12.67
C ASN A 115 -0.51 8.80 12.19
N VAL A 116 -1.49 8.04 12.65
CA VAL A 116 -2.89 8.17 12.20
C VAL A 116 -3.52 9.49 12.65
N LEU A 117 -3.07 10.07 13.77
CA LEU A 117 -3.67 11.27 14.36
C LEU A 117 -3.25 12.56 13.65
N ASP A 118 -1.99 12.70 13.31
CA ASP A 118 -1.42 13.94 12.78
C ASP A 118 -0.87 13.82 11.36
N GLY A 119 -0.85 12.61 10.80
CA GLY A 119 -0.34 12.34 9.46
C GLY A 119 1.19 12.39 9.33
N GLN A 120 1.94 12.55 10.43
CA GLN A 120 3.40 12.52 10.39
C GLN A 120 3.92 11.13 10.03
N VAL A 121 5.01 11.10 9.26
CA VAL A 121 5.63 9.86 8.81
C VAL A 121 7.06 9.76 9.31
N ILE A 122 7.35 8.72 10.08
CA ILE A 122 8.71 8.31 10.40
C ILE A 122 9.16 7.37 9.27
N GLY A 123 10.17 7.76 8.50
CA GLY A 123 10.66 6.97 7.36
C GLY A 123 12.14 6.60 7.48
N GLN A 124 12.51 5.43 6.95
CA GLN A 124 13.90 4.99 6.86
C GLN A 124 14.10 4.12 5.61
N CYS A 125 15.12 4.44 4.81
CA CYS A 125 15.50 3.64 3.66
C CYS A 125 16.55 2.60 4.01
N HIS A 126 16.39 1.39 3.47
CA HIS A 126 17.33 0.29 3.58
C HIS A 126 17.46 -0.46 2.25
N GLN A 127 18.60 -1.10 2.03
CA GLN A 127 18.83 -1.94 0.84
C GLN A 127 18.06 -3.28 0.88
N ARG A 128 17.66 -3.71 2.06
CA ARG A 128 16.93 -4.97 2.28
C ARG A 128 15.75 -4.72 3.22
N HIS A 129 14.81 -5.67 3.24
CA HIS A 129 13.62 -5.65 4.09
C HIS A 129 13.52 -6.94 4.93
N THR A 130 14.64 -7.27 5.61
CA THR A 130 14.70 -8.41 6.52
C THR A 130 14.31 -7.98 7.95
N HIS A 131 14.16 -8.96 8.85
CA HIS A 131 13.91 -8.69 10.26
C HIS A 131 14.98 -7.82 10.93
N ALA A 132 16.22 -7.81 10.41
CA ALA A 132 17.28 -6.97 10.93
C ALA A 132 17.04 -5.48 10.63
N GLU A 133 16.60 -5.17 9.41
CA GLU A 133 16.22 -3.80 9.02
C GLU A 133 14.94 -3.37 9.74
N TRP A 134 13.97 -4.27 9.88
CA TRP A 134 12.77 -4.01 10.67
C TRP A 134 13.12 -3.65 12.13
N LEU A 135 14.03 -4.38 12.76
CA LEU A 135 14.51 -4.05 14.12
C LEU A 135 15.21 -2.68 14.19
N LYS A 136 15.96 -2.30 13.17
CA LYS A 136 16.57 -0.95 13.11
C LYS A 136 15.48 0.12 13.02
N PHE A 137 14.45 -0.15 12.23
CA PHE A 137 13.32 0.75 12.07
C PHE A 137 12.49 0.87 13.37
N LEU A 138 12.20 -0.23 14.07
CA LEU A 138 11.54 -0.19 15.38
C LEU A 138 12.36 0.62 16.41
N ARG A 139 13.69 0.51 16.40
CA ARG A 139 14.58 1.33 17.25
C ARG A 139 14.52 2.81 16.87
N LYS A 140 14.35 3.12 15.59
CA LYS A 140 14.13 4.49 15.14
C LYS A 140 12.81 5.04 15.67
N ILE A 141 11.72 4.31 15.51
CA ILE A 141 10.41 4.67 16.07
C ILE A 141 10.52 4.90 17.58
N ASP A 142 11.18 3.97 18.30
CA ASP A 142 11.37 4.13 19.75
C ASP A 142 12.11 5.42 20.10
N ARG A 143 13.12 5.81 19.33
CA ARG A 143 13.92 7.02 19.56
C ARG A 143 13.16 8.31 19.23
N GLU A 144 12.37 8.30 18.17
CA GLU A 144 11.71 9.49 17.61
C GLU A 144 10.30 9.74 18.19
N THR A 145 9.80 8.82 19.00
CA THR A 145 8.50 8.98 19.69
C THR A 145 8.67 9.33 21.16
N PRO A 146 7.75 10.14 21.74
CA PRO A 146 7.73 10.49 23.15
C PRO A 146 7.75 9.24 24.04
N LYS A 147 8.57 9.24 25.10
CA LYS A 147 8.80 8.07 25.95
C LYS A 147 7.64 7.74 26.89
N ASP A 148 6.84 8.73 27.21
CA ASP A 148 5.65 8.63 28.04
C ASP A 148 4.43 8.07 27.30
N LYS A 149 4.51 7.94 25.96
CA LYS A 149 3.43 7.41 25.13
C LYS A 149 3.53 5.92 24.91
N THR A 150 2.41 5.24 24.99
CA THR A 150 2.26 3.87 24.50
C THR A 150 2.21 3.88 22.97
N LEU A 151 2.77 2.87 22.33
CA LEU A 151 2.81 2.74 20.87
C LEU A 151 1.95 1.56 20.44
N HIS A 152 0.95 1.80 19.61
CA HIS A 152 0.18 0.79 18.92
C HIS A 152 0.61 0.78 17.45
N LEU A 153 1.29 -0.30 17.05
CA LEU A 153 1.83 -0.46 15.70
C LEU A 153 0.95 -1.43 14.92
N ILE A 154 0.33 -0.92 13.88
CA ILE A 154 -0.46 -1.72 12.94
C ILE A 154 0.47 -2.10 11.78
N ALA A 155 0.70 -3.40 11.59
CA ALA A 155 1.53 -3.94 10.52
C ALA A 155 0.83 -5.08 9.80
N ASP A 156 1.32 -5.45 8.63
CA ASP A 156 0.83 -6.61 7.93
C ASP A 156 1.29 -7.92 8.60
N ASN A 157 0.73 -9.02 8.14
CA ASN A 157 0.98 -10.36 8.70
C ASN A 157 2.26 -11.01 8.14
N TYR A 158 3.25 -10.22 7.69
CA TYR A 158 4.47 -10.72 7.10
C TYR A 158 5.39 -11.40 8.14
N ALA A 159 6.07 -12.48 7.70
CA ALA A 159 6.89 -13.29 8.59
C ALA A 159 8.04 -12.52 9.27
N THR A 160 8.57 -11.51 8.59
CA THR A 160 9.64 -10.63 9.10
C THR A 160 9.23 -9.93 10.40
N HIS A 161 7.98 -9.48 10.50
CA HIS A 161 7.45 -8.80 11.70
C HIS A 161 7.30 -9.73 12.90
N LYS A 162 7.18 -11.04 12.65
CA LYS A 162 6.99 -12.09 13.67
C LYS A 162 8.25 -12.88 13.98
N HIS A 163 9.39 -12.47 13.43
CA HIS A 163 10.66 -13.16 13.65
C HIS A 163 11.01 -13.22 15.15
N PRO A 164 11.59 -14.34 15.67
CA PRO A 164 11.91 -14.49 17.09
C PRO A 164 12.74 -13.35 17.67
N ALA A 165 13.71 -12.83 16.91
CA ALA A 165 14.51 -11.68 17.34
C ALA A 165 13.68 -10.40 17.54
N VAL A 166 12.63 -10.20 16.71
CA VAL A 166 11.70 -9.08 16.86
C VAL A 166 10.86 -9.26 18.12
N GLN A 167 10.31 -10.46 18.33
CA GLN A 167 9.54 -10.77 19.52
C GLN A 167 10.33 -10.59 20.81
N GLN A 168 11.58 -11.06 20.84
CA GLN A 168 12.48 -10.86 21.99
C GLN A 168 12.79 -9.39 22.26
N TRP A 169 12.90 -8.58 21.19
CA TRP A 169 13.12 -7.15 21.32
C TRP A 169 11.87 -6.44 21.87
N LEU A 170 10.68 -6.80 21.37
CA LEU A 170 9.39 -6.27 21.81
C LEU A 170 9.09 -6.65 23.27
N ALA A 171 9.37 -7.89 23.68
CA ALA A 171 9.14 -8.37 25.04
C ALA A 171 9.87 -7.52 26.12
N LYS A 172 10.96 -6.87 25.75
CA LYS A 172 11.73 -5.94 26.61
C LYS A 172 11.20 -4.50 26.57
N ARG A 173 10.12 -4.24 25.83
CA ARG A 173 9.59 -2.88 25.59
C ARG A 173 8.07 -2.86 25.70
N PRO A 174 7.53 -2.82 26.90
CA PRO A 174 6.08 -2.95 27.15
C PRO A 174 5.26 -1.80 26.55
N ARG A 175 5.91 -0.68 26.14
CA ARG A 175 5.24 0.41 25.45
C ARG A 175 4.83 0.07 24.01
N PHE A 176 5.39 -1.00 23.40
CA PHE A 176 5.10 -1.42 22.03
C PHE A 176 4.02 -2.50 22.01
N ASN A 177 2.90 -2.21 21.38
CA ASN A 177 1.78 -3.15 21.15
C ASN A 177 1.64 -3.37 19.64
N MET A 178 1.81 -4.62 19.21
CA MET A 178 1.73 -4.97 17.79
C MET A 178 0.33 -5.49 17.44
N HIS A 179 -0.26 -4.90 16.42
CA HIS A 179 -1.55 -5.27 15.84
C HIS A 179 -1.34 -5.72 14.40
N PHE A 180 -1.76 -6.93 14.08
CA PHE A 180 -1.55 -7.49 12.74
C PHE A 180 -2.83 -7.48 11.93
N THR A 181 -2.76 -6.93 10.70
CA THR A 181 -3.89 -6.98 9.79
C THR A 181 -4.28 -8.43 9.46
N PRO A 182 -5.54 -8.70 9.14
CA PRO A 182 -5.93 -10.02 8.63
C PRO A 182 -5.18 -10.33 7.34
N THR A 183 -4.94 -11.61 7.09
CA THR A 183 -4.31 -12.05 5.84
C THR A 183 -5.10 -11.55 4.63
N SER A 184 -4.43 -10.99 3.63
CA SER A 184 -5.03 -10.38 2.43
C SER A 184 -5.95 -9.18 2.71
N ALA A 185 -5.71 -8.45 3.79
CA ALA A 185 -6.45 -7.24 4.16
C ALA A 185 -5.50 -6.05 4.42
N SER A 186 -4.45 -5.88 3.61
CA SER A 186 -3.49 -4.76 3.70
C SER A 186 -4.18 -3.39 3.59
N TRP A 187 -5.35 -3.32 2.92
CA TRP A 187 -6.17 -2.12 2.82
C TRP A 187 -6.59 -1.53 4.19
N LEU A 188 -6.53 -2.31 5.26
CA LEU A 188 -6.72 -1.84 6.64
C LEU A 188 -5.50 -1.06 7.16
N ASN A 189 -4.33 -1.20 6.56
CA ASN A 189 -3.14 -0.48 6.94
C ASN A 189 -3.07 0.86 6.20
N MET A 190 -3.28 1.97 6.90
CA MET A 190 -3.39 3.28 6.28
C MET A 190 -2.11 3.74 5.57
N VAL A 191 -0.93 3.24 5.94
CA VAL A 191 0.32 3.59 5.27
C VAL A 191 0.39 3.07 3.83
N GLU A 192 -0.36 2.04 3.49
CA GLU A 192 -0.51 1.57 2.10
C GLU A 192 -1.11 2.65 1.18
N ARG A 193 -2.00 3.47 1.74
CA ARG A 193 -2.55 4.62 1.01
C ARG A 193 -1.50 5.70 0.79
N PHE A 194 -0.69 6.00 1.80
CA PHE A 194 0.46 6.91 1.68
C PHE A 194 1.45 6.44 0.59
N PHE A 195 1.66 5.14 0.44
CA PHE A 195 2.55 4.62 -0.61
C PHE A 195 1.97 4.73 -2.03
N ARG A 196 0.67 4.92 -2.18
CA ARG A 196 -0.01 5.00 -3.48
C ARG A 196 -0.03 6.42 -4.04
N ASP A 197 -0.07 7.42 -3.19
CA ASP A 197 -0.11 8.84 -3.52
C ASP A 197 1.30 9.38 -3.80
#